data_43df5716a8b68638da65e7d2dc3965ed
#
_entry.id   43df5716a8b68638da65e7d2dc3965ed
#
_cell.length_a   1.000
_cell.length_b   1.000
_cell.length_c   1.000
_cell.angle_alpha   90.00
_cell.angle_beta   90.00
_cell.angle_gamma   90.00
#
_symmetry.space_group_name_H-M   'P 1'
#
loop_
_entity.id
_entity.type
_entity.pdbx_description
1 polymer ?
#
loop_
_entity_poly.entity_id
_entity_poly.type
_entity_poly.pdbx_seq_one_letter_code
_entity_poly.pdbx_strand_id
1 'polypeptide(L)'
;MIVSQLQPVRVPSNTSRPQTSAPPAVAALPQPARKVWRKVWLNLHLYIGLLGGALFVLTSLTGSLLVFYKTIDEWMNPEQLVRTAGADLPLNQIVAAAQAAHPDWSVPDSLIFPLHEKDSFHAWFKVPSHGADRDDWRVVTIDPSSGRTLSDRQWGSYFVSFVYELHQG
;
A
#
# COMPACT_ATOMS: atom_id res chain seq x y z
N MET A 1 -50.52 -97.99 36.83
CA MET A 1 -49.59 -96.80 36.79
C MET A 1 -49.69 -96.25 35.43
N ILE A 2 -50.51 -95.19 35.25
CA ILE A 2 -50.81 -94.55 33.96
C ILE A 2 -50.01 -93.27 33.92
N VAL A 3 -48.98 -93.20 33.02
CA VAL A 3 -48.25 -92.00 32.79
C VAL A 3 -48.87 -91.31 31.56
N SER A 4 -49.62 -90.26 31.82
CA SER A 4 -50.25 -89.41 30.76
C SER A 4 -49.20 -88.64 29.99
N GLN A 5 -49.14 -88.87 28.70
CA GLN A 5 -48.33 -88.13 27.75
C GLN A 5 -49.01 -86.75 27.42
N LEU A 6 -48.47 -85.68 27.95
CA LEU A 6 -48.89 -84.34 27.55
C LEU A 6 -48.13 -83.90 26.28
N GLN A 7 -48.83 -83.83 25.19
CA GLN A 7 -48.29 -83.25 23.94
C GLN A 7 -48.23 -81.75 24.07
N PRO A 8 -47.15 -81.10 23.62
CA PRO A 8 -47.04 -79.62 23.62
C PRO A 8 -47.94 -79.02 22.52
N VAL A 9 -48.77 -78.09 22.92
CA VAL A 9 -49.60 -77.32 22.03
C VAL A 9 -48.70 -76.43 21.13
N ARG A 10 -48.75 -76.65 19.83
CA ARG A 10 -48.06 -75.82 18.83
C ARG A 10 -48.87 -74.56 18.63
N VAL A 11 -48.39 -73.43 19.13
CA VAL A 11 -48.93 -72.06 18.85
C VAL A 11 -48.51 -71.66 17.44
N PRO A 12 -49.42 -71.31 16.53
CA PRO A 12 -49.06 -70.78 15.24
C PRO A 12 -48.53 -69.32 15.38
N SER A 13 -47.26 -69.19 15.15
CA SER A 13 -46.62 -67.81 15.08
C SER A 13 -46.99 -67.16 13.77
N ASN A 14 -48.20 -66.59 13.71
CA ASN A 14 -48.55 -65.69 12.61
C ASN A 14 -48.17 -64.22 13.00
N THR A 15 -46.89 -63.92 12.98
CA THR A 15 -46.42 -62.50 13.02
C THR A 15 -46.15 -62.00 11.60
N SER A 16 -47.27 -61.71 10.90
CA SER A 16 -47.18 -60.82 9.74
C SER A 16 -46.83 -59.42 10.25
N ARG A 17 -45.51 -59.17 10.28
CA ARG A 17 -44.96 -57.81 10.53
C ARG A 17 -45.48 -56.87 9.44
N PRO A 18 -46.14 -55.75 9.75
CA PRO A 18 -46.54 -54.79 8.74
C PRO A 18 -45.28 -54.36 7.96
N GLN A 19 -45.25 -54.56 6.68
CA GLN A 19 -44.24 -53.96 5.82
C GLN A 19 -44.48 -52.46 5.81
N THR A 20 -43.72 -51.74 6.62
CA THR A 20 -43.66 -50.29 6.53
C THR A 20 -43.05 -49.99 5.16
N SER A 21 -43.89 -49.58 4.22
CA SER A 21 -43.42 -49.06 2.92
C SER A 21 -42.42 -47.96 3.20
N ALA A 22 -41.16 -48.16 2.75
CA ALA A 22 -40.14 -47.12 2.83
C ALA A 22 -40.68 -45.85 2.14
N PRO A 23 -40.54 -44.68 2.75
CA PRO A 23 -40.95 -43.43 2.10
C PRO A 23 -40.24 -43.34 0.73
N PRO A 24 -40.90 -42.79 -0.28
CA PRO A 24 -40.31 -42.64 -1.61
C PRO A 24 -38.97 -41.91 -1.47
N ALA A 25 -37.91 -42.50 -2.02
CA ALA A 25 -36.59 -41.88 -2.04
C ALA A 25 -36.75 -40.52 -2.68
N VAL A 26 -36.68 -39.44 -1.89
CA VAL A 26 -36.63 -38.09 -2.38
C VAL A 26 -35.39 -38.00 -3.27
N ALA A 27 -35.59 -37.93 -4.58
CA ALA A 27 -34.53 -37.79 -5.54
C ALA A 27 -33.64 -36.62 -5.11
N ALA A 28 -32.43 -36.93 -4.66
CA ALA A 28 -31.46 -35.91 -4.29
C ALA A 28 -31.18 -35.07 -5.54
N LEU A 29 -31.62 -33.83 -5.52
CA LEU A 29 -31.35 -32.87 -6.61
C LEU A 29 -29.83 -32.82 -6.87
N PRO A 30 -29.42 -32.78 -8.13
CA PRO A 30 -28.02 -32.80 -8.50
C PRO A 30 -27.29 -31.60 -7.87
N GLN A 31 -26.30 -31.86 -7.01
CA GLN A 31 -25.52 -30.86 -6.28
C GLN A 31 -24.24 -30.34 -6.99
N PRO A 32 -24.11 -30.29 -8.33
CA PRO A 32 -22.91 -29.78 -8.98
C PRO A 32 -22.78 -28.26 -8.89
N ALA A 33 -23.87 -27.50 -8.95
CA ALA A 33 -23.85 -26.03 -8.96
C ALA A 33 -23.25 -25.43 -7.66
N ARG A 34 -23.59 -26.00 -6.50
CA ARG A 34 -23.13 -25.49 -5.20
C ARG A 34 -21.62 -25.63 -4.99
N LYS A 35 -20.99 -26.67 -5.54
CA LYS A 35 -19.53 -26.89 -5.47
C LYS A 35 -18.78 -25.93 -6.37
N VAL A 36 -19.32 -25.59 -7.54
CA VAL A 36 -18.71 -24.62 -8.48
C VAL A 36 -18.74 -23.22 -7.89
N TRP A 37 -19.90 -22.77 -7.39
CA TRP A 37 -20.04 -21.47 -6.75
C TRP A 37 -19.09 -21.29 -5.57
N ARG A 38 -18.94 -22.31 -4.73
CA ARG A 38 -17.99 -22.27 -3.61
C ARG A 38 -16.55 -22.09 -4.09
N LYS A 39 -16.13 -22.80 -5.16
CA LYS A 39 -14.79 -22.62 -5.73
C LYS A 39 -14.60 -21.22 -6.31
N VAL A 40 -15.59 -20.69 -7.01
CA VAL A 40 -15.53 -19.32 -7.55
C VAL A 40 -15.37 -18.30 -6.42
N TRP A 41 -16.17 -18.41 -5.36
CA TRP A 41 -16.06 -17.49 -4.23
C TRP A 41 -14.74 -17.62 -3.49
N LEU A 42 -14.23 -18.83 -3.30
CA LEU A 42 -12.92 -19.04 -2.67
C LEU A 42 -11.78 -18.46 -3.51
N ASN A 43 -11.80 -18.67 -4.82
CA ASN A 43 -10.80 -18.11 -5.72
C ASN A 43 -10.89 -16.59 -5.77
N LEU A 44 -12.09 -16.04 -5.87
CA LEU A 44 -12.30 -14.60 -5.86
C LEU A 44 -11.77 -13.98 -4.55
N HIS A 45 -12.12 -14.57 -3.42
CA HIS A 45 -11.61 -14.13 -2.11
C HIS A 45 -10.09 -14.22 -2.03
N LEU A 46 -9.52 -15.33 -2.54
CA LEU A 46 -8.07 -15.53 -2.57
C LEU A 46 -7.37 -14.46 -3.42
N TYR A 47 -7.84 -14.22 -4.64
CA TYR A 47 -7.21 -13.23 -5.52
C TYR A 47 -7.39 -11.80 -5.04
N ILE A 48 -8.57 -11.44 -4.54
CA ILE A 48 -8.81 -10.13 -3.94
C ILE A 48 -7.94 -9.96 -2.69
N GLY A 49 -7.86 -10.98 -1.84
CA GLY A 49 -7.02 -10.94 -0.64
C GLY A 49 -5.54 -10.86 -0.97
N LEU A 50 -5.08 -11.59 -1.99
CA LEU A 50 -3.68 -11.56 -2.42
C LEU A 50 -3.32 -10.19 -3.01
N LEU A 51 -4.15 -9.67 -3.94
CA LEU A 51 -3.92 -8.37 -4.56
C LEU A 51 -4.02 -7.23 -3.54
N GLY A 52 -5.10 -7.21 -2.75
CA GLY A 52 -5.28 -6.21 -1.71
C GLY A 52 -4.19 -6.27 -0.64
N GLY A 53 -3.80 -7.49 -0.22
CA GLY A 53 -2.70 -7.71 0.70
C GLY A 53 -1.36 -7.23 0.16
N ALA A 54 -1.06 -7.49 -1.12
CA ALA A 54 0.15 -7.01 -1.77
C ALA A 54 0.20 -5.48 -1.83
N LEU A 55 -0.90 -4.83 -2.21
CA LEU A 55 -1.01 -3.37 -2.19
C LEU A 55 -0.83 -2.81 -0.78
N PHE A 56 -1.47 -3.44 0.21
CA PHE A 56 -1.34 -3.02 1.60
C PHE A 56 0.11 -3.12 2.12
N VAL A 57 0.81 -4.21 1.79
CA VAL A 57 2.23 -4.38 2.13
C VAL A 57 3.08 -3.31 1.44
N LEU A 58 2.86 -3.06 0.16
CA LEU A 58 3.57 -2.03 -0.59
C LEU A 58 3.38 -0.65 0.05
N THR A 59 2.14 -0.25 0.29
CA THR A 59 1.81 1.04 0.93
C THR A 59 2.41 1.15 2.33
N SER A 60 2.38 0.07 3.11
CA SER A 60 2.96 0.05 4.46
C SER A 60 4.49 0.19 4.44
N LEU A 61 5.16 -0.49 3.52
CA LEU A 61 6.62 -0.40 3.37
C LEU A 61 7.04 1.00 2.89
N THR A 62 6.38 1.53 1.86
CA THR A 62 6.69 2.88 1.36
C THR A 62 6.41 3.94 2.41
N GLY A 63 5.28 3.84 3.14
CA GLY A 63 4.98 4.74 4.25
C GLY A 63 6.01 4.67 5.38
N SER A 64 6.50 3.47 5.72
CA SER A 64 7.55 3.29 6.71
C SER A 64 8.87 3.95 6.27
N LEU A 65 9.23 3.84 5.00
CA LEU A 65 10.41 4.53 4.44
C LEU A 65 10.24 6.04 4.50
N LEU A 66 9.04 6.56 4.22
CA LEU A 66 8.75 7.99 4.26
C LEU A 66 8.81 8.60 5.67
N VAL A 67 8.68 7.83 6.73
CA VAL A 67 8.94 8.33 8.10
C VAL A 67 10.40 8.79 8.25
N PHE A 68 11.32 8.13 7.57
CA PHE A 68 12.75 8.43 7.62
C PHE A 68 13.25 9.15 6.36
N TYR A 69 12.35 9.74 5.56
CA TYR A 69 12.67 10.29 4.25
C TYR A 69 13.85 11.28 4.28
N LYS A 70 13.88 12.17 5.27
CA LYS A 70 14.93 13.18 5.44
C LYS A 70 16.29 12.52 5.69
N THR A 71 16.35 11.61 6.65
CA THR A 71 17.59 10.89 6.99
C THR A 71 18.12 10.07 5.80
N ILE A 72 17.20 9.43 5.04
CA ILE A 72 17.56 8.65 3.85
C ILE A 72 18.09 9.58 2.75
N ASP A 73 17.41 10.69 2.50
CA ASP A 73 17.83 11.66 1.48
C ASP A 73 19.18 12.30 1.82
N GLU A 74 19.39 12.69 3.05
CA GLU A 74 20.66 13.24 3.56
C GLU A 74 21.81 12.23 3.45
N TRP A 75 21.55 10.96 3.77
CA TRP A 75 22.53 9.90 3.64
C TRP A 75 22.92 9.61 2.17
N MET A 76 21.95 9.69 1.26
CA MET A 76 22.18 9.49 -0.16
C MET A 76 22.78 10.71 -0.86
N ASN A 77 22.56 11.92 -0.32
CA ASN A 77 22.94 13.19 -0.93
C ASN A 77 23.60 14.11 0.12
N PRO A 78 24.78 13.73 0.63
CA PRO A 78 25.43 14.46 1.72
C PRO A 78 25.86 15.87 1.33
N GLU A 79 25.93 16.20 0.05
CA GLU A 79 26.23 17.55 -0.47
C GLU A 79 25.18 18.58 -0.04
N GLN A 80 23.94 18.16 0.24
CA GLN A 80 22.88 19.04 0.71
C GLN A 80 23.07 19.49 2.16
N LEU A 81 23.95 18.81 2.91
CA LEU A 81 24.27 19.12 4.30
C LEU A 81 25.51 20.01 4.42
N VAL A 82 26.18 20.32 3.32
CA VAL A 82 27.36 21.19 3.34
C VAL A 82 26.94 22.62 3.58
N ARG A 83 27.12 23.06 4.83
CA ARG A 83 26.82 24.41 5.25
C ARG A 83 28.12 25.21 5.43
N THR A 84 28.13 26.41 4.85
CA THR A 84 29.23 27.37 5.07
C THR A 84 29.13 27.94 6.50
N ALA A 85 30.24 28.11 7.18
CA ALA A 85 30.26 28.75 8.48
C ALA A 85 29.89 30.24 8.36
N GLY A 86 28.99 30.72 9.20
CA GLY A 86 28.59 32.12 9.22
C GLY A 86 27.13 32.31 9.68
N ALA A 87 26.71 33.55 9.80
CA ALA A 87 25.32 33.87 10.04
C ALA A 87 24.48 33.63 8.78
N ASP A 88 23.23 33.29 8.97
CA ASP A 88 22.30 33.08 7.85
C ASP A 88 22.04 34.39 7.12
N LEU A 89 21.93 34.29 5.80
CA LEU A 89 21.56 35.39 4.95
C LEU A 89 20.11 35.82 5.18
N PRO A 90 19.77 37.09 4.97
CA PRO A 90 18.39 37.54 4.99
C PRO A 90 17.55 36.78 3.93
N LEU A 91 16.29 36.56 4.25
CA LEU A 91 15.38 35.74 3.43
C LEU A 91 15.31 36.22 1.95
N ASN A 92 15.29 37.51 1.74
CA ASN A 92 15.28 38.08 0.37
C ASN A 92 16.54 37.70 -0.44
N GLN A 93 17.69 37.55 0.20
CA GLN A 93 18.91 37.07 -0.45
C GLN A 93 18.86 35.57 -0.73
N ILE A 94 18.27 34.77 0.15
CA ILE A 94 18.03 33.34 -0.10
C ILE A 94 17.11 33.15 -1.30
N VAL A 95 15.99 33.88 -1.35
CA VAL A 95 15.07 33.85 -2.51
C VAL A 95 15.77 34.28 -3.80
N ALA A 96 16.54 35.37 -3.74
CA ALA A 96 17.31 35.84 -4.89
C ALA A 96 18.37 34.79 -5.34
N ALA A 97 19.04 34.13 -4.39
CA ALA A 97 20.00 33.08 -4.70
C ALA A 97 19.31 31.87 -5.36
N ALA A 98 18.13 31.44 -4.85
CA ALA A 98 17.34 30.39 -5.46
C ALA A 98 16.94 30.74 -6.90
N GLN A 99 16.48 31.97 -7.12
CA GLN A 99 16.07 32.45 -8.44
C GLN A 99 17.27 32.65 -9.40
N ALA A 100 18.43 32.97 -8.88
CA ALA A 100 19.66 33.10 -9.69
C ALA A 100 20.12 31.75 -10.27
N ALA A 101 19.76 30.64 -9.68
CA ALA A 101 20.01 29.34 -10.27
C ALA A 101 19.22 29.09 -11.56
N HIS A 102 18.03 29.71 -11.67
CA HIS A 102 17.15 29.60 -12.83
C HIS A 102 16.47 30.96 -13.13
N PRO A 103 17.18 31.88 -13.78
CA PRO A 103 16.68 33.26 -14.02
C PRO A 103 15.40 33.30 -14.87
N ASP A 104 15.17 32.27 -15.68
CA ASP A 104 14.02 32.18 -16.58
C ASP A 104 12.75 31.64 -15.88
N TRP A 105 12.87 31.21 -14.61
CA TRP A 105 11.72 30.74 -13.86
C TRP A 105 11.08 31.88 -13.08
N SER A 106 9.81 31.66 -12.69
CA SER A 106 9.13 32.50 -11.72
C SER A 106 9.82 32.45 -10.35
N VAL A 107 9.38 33.29 -9.43
CA VAL A 107 9.78 33.15 -8.02
C VAL A 107 9.37 31.78 -7.48
N PRO A 108 10.09 31.24 -6.48
CA PRO A 108 9.71 29.97 -5.89
C PRO A 108 8.27 29.98 -5.36
N ASP A 109 7.50 28.95 -5.63
CA ASP A 109 6.15 28.77 -5.11
C ASP A 109 6.14 28.58 -3.59
N SER A 110 7.17 27.91 -3.07
CA SER A 110 7.34 27.73 -1.64
C SER A 110 8.81 27.62 -1.24
N LEU A 111 9.08 27.97 0.01
CA LEU A 111 10.39 27.89 0.61
C LEU A 111 10.28 27.15 1.94
N ILE A 112 10.97 26.02 2.05
CA ILE A 112 11.07 25.26 3.30
C ILE A 112 12.30 25.76 4.06
N PHE A 113 12.07 26.17 5.30
CA PHE A 113 13.09 26.69 6.18
C PHE A 113 13.89 25.55 6.84
N PRO A 114 15.18 25.78 7.14
CA PRO A 114 15.97 24.87 7.95
C PRO A 114 15.35 24.72 9.35
N LEU A 115 15.19 23.48 9.80
CA LEU A 115 14.69 23.17 11.13
C LEU A 115 15.81 22.99 12.16
N HIS A 116 17.02 22.68 11.67
CA HIS A 116 18.21 22.46 12.48
C HIS A 116 19.40 23.23 11.88
N GLU A 117 20.43 23.44 12.69
CA GLU A 117 21.63 24.19 12.27
C GLU A 117 22.34 23.66 11.01
N LYS A 118 22.19 22.36 10.73
CA LYS A 118 22.78 21.70 9.55
C LYS A 118 21.91 21.69 8.32
N ASP A 119 20.66 22.12 8.47
CA ASP A 119 19.70 22.07 7.37
C ASP A 119 19.93 23.23 6.40
N SER A 120 19.51 23.01 5.17
CA SER A 120 19.54 23.99 4.09
C SER A 120 18.12 24.51 3.78
N PHE A 121 18.01 25.62 3.05
CA PHE A 121 16.73 26.03 2.48
C PHE A 121 16.39 25.19 1.26
N HIS A 122 15.12 24.81 1.11
CA HIS A 122 14.63 24.13 -0.09
C HIS A 122 13.60 25.03 -0.79
N ALA A 123 13.98 25.57 -1.92
CA ALA A 123 13.11 26.39 -2.76
C ALA A 123 12.42 25.50 -3.80
N TRP A 124 11.10 25.49 -3.79
CA TRP A 124 10.27 24.71 -4.71
C TRP A 124 9.80 25.59 -5.85
N PHE A 125 10.05 25.13 -7.06
CA PHE A 125 9.64 25.79 -8.30
C PHE A 125 8.67 24.91 -9.07
N LYS A 126 7.60 25.51 -9.52
CA LYS A 126 6.70 24.92 -10.48
C LYS A 126 7.14 25.29 -11.88
N VAL A 127 7.64 24.33 -12.62
CA VAL A 127 8.18 24.55 -13.97
C VAL A 127 7.23 23.97 -14.99
N PRO A 128 6.77 24.75 -16.00
CA PRO A 128 5.94 24.23 -17.06
C PRO A 128 6.65 23.10 -17.79
N SER A 129 6.08 21.92 -17.82
CA SER A 129 6.68 20.81 -18.56
C SER A 129 6.41 20.94 -20.06
N HIS A 130 7.43 20.71 -20.88
CA HIS A 130 7.29 20.71 -22.33
C HIS A 130 6.52 19.47 -22.78
N GLY A 131 5.20 19.61 -22.95
CA GLY A 131 4.36 18.62 -23.63
C GLY A 131 3.52 17.68 -22.76
N ALA A 132 3.42 17.90 -21.47
CA ALA A 132 2.48 17.20 -20.60
C ALA A 132 1.55 18.20 -19.90
N ASP A 133 0.29 17.82 -19.67
CA ASP A 133 -0.67 18.61 -18.87
C ASP A 133 -0.29 18.67 -17.36
N ARG A 134 0.95 18.35 -17.04
CA ARG A 134 1.46 18.23 -15.68
C ARG A 134 2.64 19.14 -15.49
N ASP A 135 2.55 20.04 -14.52
CA ASP A 135 3.68 20.85 -14.11
C ASP A 135 4.75 19.99 -13.44
N ASP A 136 6.00 20.25 -13.78
CA ASP A 136 7.14 19.61 -13.14
C ASP A 136 7.56 20.42 -11.91
N TRP A 137 7.78 19.74 -10.80
CA TRP A 137 8.33 20.34 -9.61
C TRP A 137 9.84 20.18 -9.55
N ARG A 138 10.54 21.28 -9.26
CA ARG A 138 11.98 21.26 -9.00
C ARG A 138 12.29 21.83 -7.63
N VAL A 139 13.31 21.24 -7.00
CA VAL A 139 13.77 21.62 -5.67
C VAL A 139 15.22 22.10 -5.77
N VAL A 140 15.42 23.35 -5.48
CA VAL A 140 16.74 23.97 -5.40
C VAL A 140 17.11 24.11 -3.92
N THR A 141 18.21 23.46 -3.52
CA THR A 141 18.71 23.52 -2.14
C THR A 141 19.76 24.60 -2.02
N ILE A 142 19.59 25.51 -1.05
CA ILE A 142 20.41 26.68 -0.85
C ILE A 142 21.10 26.65 0.51
N ASP A 143 22.40 26.93 0.53
CA ASP A 143 23.18 27.12 1.76
C ASP A 143 22.74 28.41 2.46
N PRO A 144 22.27 28.33 3.71
CA PRO A 144 21.76 29.51 4.45
C PRO A 144 22.76 30.64 4.60
N SER A 145 24.05 30.34 4.74
CA SER A 145 25.07 31.34 5.08
C SER A 145 25.75 31.94 3.85
N SER A 146 25.87 31.18 2.78
CA SER A 146 26.55 31.66 1.56
C SER A 146 25.62 31.97 0.39
N GLY A 147 24.37 31.49 0.44
CA GLY A 147 23.45 31.56 -0.71
C GLY A 147 23.84 30.64 -1.87
N ARG A 148 24.81 29.74 -1.69
CA ARG A 148 25.24 28.84 -2.74
C ARG A 148 24.21 27.74 -2.98
N THR A 149 23.91 27.44 -4.23
CA THR A 149 23.12 26.29 -4.61
C THR A 149 23.91 25.02 -4.32
N LEU A 150 23.34 24.16 -3.47
CA LEU A 150 23.91 22.85 -3.08
C LEU A 150 23.41 21.74 -3.97
N SER A 151 22.15 21.76 -4.35
CA SER A 151 21.57 20.81 -5.30
C SER A 151 20.41 21.43 -6.07
N ASP A 152 20.13 20.87 -7.24
CA ASP A 152 19.00 21.22 -8.09
C ASP A 152 18.42 19.92 -8.64
N ARG A 153 17.24 19.54 -8.19
CA ARG A 153 16.67 18.22 -8.48
C ARG A 153 15.22 18.33 -8.94
N GLN A 154 14.88 17.52 -9.92
CA GLN A 154 13.50 17.37 -10.34
C GLN A 154 12.79 16.41 -9.37
N TRP A 155 11.61 16.81 -8.89
CA TRP A 155 10.76 15.93 -8.08
C TRP A 155 10.36 14.70 -8.90
N GLY A 156 10.35 13.52 -8.28
CA GLY A 156 10.10 12.25 -8.96
C GLY A 156 11.37 11.57 -9.52
N SER A 157 12.48 12.30 -9.67
CA SER A 157 13.71 11.76 -10.27
C SER A 157 14.69 11.13 -9.30
N TYR A 158 14.53 11.33 -8.00
CA TYR A 158 15.39 10.77 -6.97
C TYR A 158 14.63 9.84 -6.02
N PHE A 159 15.38 8.98 -5.30
CA PHE A 159 14.80 7.84 -4.58
C PHE A 159 13.64 8.21 -3.65
N VAL A 160 13.81 9.23 -2.81
CA VAL A 160 12.78 9.62 -1.84
C VAL A 160 11.51 10.13 -2.52
N SER A 161 11.66 10.97 -3.56
CA SER A 161 10.52 11.47 -4.31
C SER A 161 9.80 10.37 -5.08
N PHE A 162 10.54 9.40 -5.63
CA PHE A 162 9.97 8.21 -6.26
C PHE A 162 9.16 7.37 -5.26
N VAL A 163 9.70 7.12 -4.05
CA VAL A 163 8.99 6.40 -2.99
C VAL A 163 7.72 7.15 -2.57
N TYR A 164 7.79 8.48 -2.52
CA TYR A 164 6.64 9.33 -2.20
C TYR A 164 5.53 9.20 -3.25
N GLU A 165 5.87 9.29 -4.52
CA GLU A 165 4.90 9.11 -5.61
C GLU A 165 4.30 7.71 -5.62
N LEU A 166 5.12 6.69 -5.40
CA LEU A 166 4.65 5.30 -5.30
C LEU A 166 3.70 5.09 -4.11
N HIS A 167 3.88 5.84 -3.02
CA HIS A 167 3.01 5.76 -1.85
C HIS A 167 1.66 6.45 -2.07
N GLN A 168 1.64 7.52 -2.85
CA GLN A 168 0.42 8.29 -3.13
C GLN A 168 -0.44 7.68 -4.25
N GLY A 169 0.12 6.87 -5.15
CA GLY A 169 -0.56 6.21 -6.26
C GLY A 169 -0.53 7.00 -7.54
#